data_13e6d9586bb08a22c3179688cf3f5836
#
_entry.id   13e6d9586bb08a22c3179688cf3f5836
#
_cell.length_a   1.000
_cell.length_b   1.000
_cell.length_c   1.000
_cell.angle_alpha   90.00
_cell.angle_beta   90.00
_cell.angle_gamma   90.00
#
_symmetry.space_group_name_H-M   'P 1'
#
loop_
_entity.id
_entity.type
_entity.pdbx_description
1 polymer ?
#
loop_
_entity_poly.entity_id
_entity_poly.type
_entity_poly.pdbx_seq_one_letter_code
_entity_poly.pdbx_strand_id
1 'polypeptide(L)'
;MDTISASKSGTQAKGDILAPSPVKVARVALVGVSGFADVHLKTIRRGVERGLLEFVAVTIINQEEEPEKCREIRELGAKIYGTFDEMIQGISGKVELCFIPTGIHLHAPMVISALEAGANVFVEKPAAATVQDVLEIKRVSERRGRFVAVGFQNLYDESIHWMKECILAGGIGELRSVKSMGLWPRTDRYYKRNSWAGQLRVGDDWMLDSPFNNAFAHQLNMICFLAGKTFEKPAELDSIEAELYRAREIDSPDTACMRIQSTGGVPLLFFSSHVSRELRDPVIVATGSQGEMVWEMDGVRHFDSNGVEIERRENRSWVSLRDRILAAVLKRISDPREFICGPEIALAHTISVNGAHESSTVHRIPEKYCSDYTREGEHWMAVDQIEEQISEAFDQDLLLSETGAVPWARRGKKFLLKGYKNFPAALNLRLFV
;
A
#
# COMPACT_ATOMS: atom_id res chain seq x y z
N MET A 1 -55.98 55.94 23.97
CA MET A 1 -57.13 55.18 23.51
C MET A 1 -56.65 54.26 22.42
N ASP A 2 -56.52 52.96 22.51
CA ASP A 2 -56.83 51.96 23.51
C ASP A 2 -55.76 50.85 23.46
N THR A 3 -55.41 50.39 24.62
CA THR A 3 -54.52 49.28 24.85
C THR A 3 -55.20 47.96 24.59
N ILE A 4 -54.60 47.07 23.77
CA ILE A 4 -54.96 45.63 23.76
C ILE A 4 -53.72 44.80 24.12
N SER A 5 -53.88 44.14 25.27
CA SER A 5 -52.95 43.18 25.81
C SER A 5 -53.00 41.87 25.02
N ALA A 6 -51.84 41.34 24.65
CA ALA A 6 -51.68 40.02 24.07
C ALA A 6 -50.96 39.13 25.06
N SER A 7 -51.60 38.10 25.53
CA SER A 7 -51.09 37.03 26.37
C SER A 7 -50.10 36.12 25.61
N LYS A 8 -48.91 35.97 26.12
CA LYS A 8 -47.92 34.95 25.70
C LYS A 8 -48.19 33.63 26.42
N SER A 9 -48.48 32.57 25.69
CA SER A 9 -48.26 31.22 26.11
C SER A 9 -47.34 30.54 25.12
N GLY A 10 -46.06 30.60 25.40
CA GLY A 10 -45.02 29.87 24.66
C GLY A 10 -44.57 28.65 25.43
N THR A 11 -45.07 27.51 25.06
CA THR A 11 -44.54 26.22 25.55
C THR A 11 -43.25 25.93 24.81
N GLN A 12 -42.11 26.11 25.49
CA GLN A 12 -40.82 25.63 25.02
C GLN A 12 -40.80 24.09 25.11
N ALA A 13 -40.85 23.42 23.96
CA ALA A 13 -40.47 22.03 23.84
C ALA A 13 -38.96 21.92 24.08
N LYS A 14 -38.57 21.39 25.23
CA LYS A 14 -37.21 20.92 25.48
C LYS A 14 -36.97 19.76 24.52
N GLY A 15 -36.22 20.02 23.44
CA GLY A 15 -35.62 18.96 22.64
C GLY A 15 -34.64 18.19 23.52
N ASP A 16 -34.96 16.94 23.80
CA ASP A 16 -34.01 15.99 24.37
C ASP A 16 -32.82 15.90 23.42
N ILE A 17 -31.72 16.53 23.82
CA ILE A 17 -30.41 16.26 23.24
C ILE A 17 -30.09 14.84 23.71
N LEU A 18 -30.35 13.86 22.84
CA LEU A 18 -29.86 12.50 23.03
C LEU A 18 -28.36 12.59 23.30
N ALA A 19 -27.96 12.23 24.51
CA ALA A 19 -26.54 12.08 24.85
C ALA A 19 -25.93 11.13 23.80
N PRO A 20 -24.76 11.43 23.25
CA PRO A 20 -24.12 10.53 22.31
C PRO A 20 -23.99 9.17 22.98
N SER A 21 -24.52 8.13 22.35
CA SER A 21 -24.36 6.76 22.81
C SER A 21 -22.88 6.52 23.09
N PRO A 22 -22.51 5.88 24.22
CA PRO A 22 -21.11 5.63 24.53
C PRO A 22 -20.48 4.93 23.35
N VAL A 23 -19.46 5.53 22.74
CA VAL A 23 -18.70 4.93 21.64
C VAL A 23 -18.13 3.64 22.21
N LYS A 24 -18.63 2.50 21.72
CA LYS A 24 -18.13 1.19 22.16
C LYS A 24 -16.65 1.12 21.84
N VAL A 25 -15.80 1.05 22.86
CA VAL A 25 -14.34 0.95 22.70
C VAL A 25 -14.04 -0.35 21.96
N ALA A 26 -13.32 -0.26 20.85
CA ALA A 26 -13.01 -1.41 20.00
C ALA A 26 -11.95 -2.29 20.66
N ARG A 27 -12.20 -3.59 20.74
CA ARG A 27 -11.21 -4.58 21.20
C ARG A 27 -10.36 -5.04 20.06
N VAL A 28 -9.03 -4.90 20.20
CA VAL A 28 -8.09 -5.18 19.13
C VAL A 28 -7.10 -6.29 19.48
N ALA A 29 -6.66 -7.02 18.44
CA ALA A 29 -5.60 -8.01 18.52
C ALA A 29 -4.46 -7.65 17.55
N LEU A 30 -3.24 -8.15 17.82
CA LEU A 30 -2.04 -7.93 17.03
C LEU A 30 -1.29 -9.25 16.77
N VAL A 31 -0.73 -9.42 15.58
CA VAL A 31 0.13 -10.55 15.25
C VAL A 31 1.59 -10.08 15.21
N GLY A 32 2.40 -10.57 16.17
CA GLY A 32 3.81 -10.21 16.30
C GLY A 32 4.05 -8.86 17.00
N VAL A 33 5.30 -8.63 17.40
CA VAL A 33 5.73 -7.40 18.11
C VAL A 33 7.10 -6.90 17.64
N SER A 34 7.75 -7.61 16.71
CA SER A 34 9.10 -7.30 16.22
C SER A 34 9.06 -6.74 14.82
N GLY A 35 10.13 -6.09 14.38
CA GLY A 35 10.20 -5.51 13.04
C GLY A 35 9.11 -4.47 12.82
N PHE A 36 8.33 -4.61 11.72
CA PHE A 36 7.27 -3.65 11.40
C PHE A 36 6.05 -3.76 12.35
N ALA A 37 5.85 -4.90 13.01
CA ALA A 37 4.81 -5.07 14.03
C ALA A 37 5.01 -4.15 15.25
N ASP A 38 6.25 -3.74 15.55
CA ASP A 38 6.56 -2.78 16.61
C ASP A 38 5.94 -1.38 16.32
N VAL A 39 5.85 -0.99 15.05
CA VAL A 39 5.18 0.25 14.65
C VAL A 39 3.69 0.21 15.00
N HIS A 40 3.05 -0.95 14.77
CA HIS A 40 1.64 -1.16 15.12
C HIS A 40 1.43 -1.24 16.63
N LEU A 41 2.33 -1.93 17.35
CA LEU A 41 2.28 -1.97 18.80
C LEU A 41 2.33 -0.57 19.42
N LYS A 42 3.25 0.29 18.95
CA LYS A 42 3.35 1.70 19.36
C LYS A 42 2.08 2.49 19.04
N THR A 43 1.46 2.23 17.89
CA THR A 43 0.21 2.91 17.49
C THR A 43 -0.97 2.43 18.34
N ILE A 44 -1.08 1.13 18.61
CA ILE A 44 -2.10 0.53 19.51
C ILE A 44 -1.95 1.10 20.93
N ARG A 45 -0.71 1.19 21.44
CA ARG A 45 -0.44 1.78 22.77
C ARG A 45 -1.00 3.19 22.88
N ARG A 46 -0.66 4.08 21.90
CA ARG A 46 -1.23 5.43 21.89
C ARG A 46 -2.75 5.43 21.82
N GLY A 47 -3.34 4.45 21.14
CA GLY A 47 -4.79 4.27 21.10
C GLY A 47 -5.38 3.89 22.45
N VAL A 48 -4.73 3.00 23.21
CA VAL A 48 -5.11 2.63 24.59
C VAL A 48 -5.00 3.84 25.53
N GLU A 49 -3.87 4.55 25.51
CA GLU A 49 -3.63 5.75 26.32
C GLU A 49 -4.69 6.84 26.10
N ARG A 50 -5.20 6.95 24.87
CA ARG A 50 -6.27 7.88 24.50
C ARG A 50 -7.69 7.34 24.75
N GLY A 51 -7.84 6.11 25.26
CA GLY A 51 -9.14 5.46 25.47
C GLY A 51 -9.92 5.13 24.19
N LEU A 52 -9.24 5.01 23.04
CA LEU A 52 -9.86 4.75 21.73
C LEU A 52 -10.11 3.26 21.48
N LEU A 53 -9.34 2.40 22.12
CA LEU A 53 -9.38 0.94 21.96
C LEU A 53 -8.91 0.21 23.22
N GLU A 54 -9.26 -1.07 23.30
CA GLU A 54 -8.73 -2.04 24.26
C GLU A 54 -7.81 -3.02 23.53
N PHE A 55 -6.57 -3.16 24.00
CA PHE A 55 -5.64 -4.17 23.48
C PHE A 55 -5.84 -5.47 24.25
N VAL A 56 -6.43 -6.49 23.61
CA VAL A 56 -6.90 -7.69 24.33
C VAL A 56 -6.11 -8.96 24.02
N ALA A 57 -5.42 -9.03 22.88
CA ALA A 57 -4.70 -10.24 22.47
C ALA A 57 -3.52 -9.93 21.57
N VAL A 58 -2.45 -10.73 21.68
CA VAL A 58 -1.30 -10.68 20.77
C VAL A 58 -0.69 -12.07 20.60
N THR A 59 -0.19 -12.36 19.40
CA THR A 59 0.65 -13.54 19.15
C THR A 59 2.11 -13.14 19.21
N ILE A 60 2.90 -13.82 20.04
CA ILE A 60 4.36 -13.67 20.13
C ILE A 60 4.99 -15.05 20.15
N ILE A 61 5.60 -15.46 19.05
CA ILE A 61 6.20 -16.81 18.90
C ILE A 61 7.57 -16.90 19.60
N ASN A 62 8.28 -15.79 19.73
CA ASN A 62 9.64 -15.67 20.28
C ASN A 62 9.64 -14.86 21.59
N GLN A 63 8.78 -15.21 22.56
CA GLN A 63 8.60 -14.45 23.81
C GLN A 63 9.90 -14.28 24.61
N GLU A 64 10.83 -15.25 24.50
CA GLU A 64 12.11 -15.21 25.20
C GLU A 64 13.06 -14.13 24.65
N GLU A 65 12.89 -13.75 23.36
CA GLU A 65 13.67 -12.68 22.72
C GLU A 65 13.10 -11.29 23.02
N GLU A 66 11.82 -11.19 23.44
CA GLU A 66 11.10 -9.94 23.64
C GLU A 66 10.51 -9.80 25.08
N PRO A 67 11.29 -10.05 26.15
CA PRO A 67 10.78 -10.13 27.52
C PRO A 67 10.19 -8.80 28.02
N GLU A 68 10.78 -7.67 27.60
CA GLU A 68 10.30 -6.35 28.00
C GLU A 68 8.94 -6.02 27.35
N LYS A 69 8.79 -6.28 26.05
CA LYS A 69 7.51 -6.11 25.37
C LYS A 69 6.43 -7.03 25.93
N CYS A 70 6.79 -8.27 26.25
CA CYS A 70 5.86 -9.21 26.88
C CYS A 70 5.34 -8.69 28.25
N ARG A 71 6.20 -8.07 29.06
CA ARG A 71 5.81 -7.47 30.34
C ARG A 71 4.85 -6.29 30.12
N GLU A 72 5.27 -5.35 29.27
CA GLU A 72 4.48 -4.18 28.92
C GLU A 72 3.08 -4.53 28.36
N ILE A 73 3.01 -5.52 27.49
CA ILE A 73 1.74 -5.99 26.89
C ILE A 73 0.81 -6.57 27.97
N ARG A 74 1.34 -7.30 28.95
CA ARG A 74 0.56 -7.79 30.09
C ARG A 74 0.04 -6.65 30.98
N GLU A 75 0.86 -5.61 31.16
CA GLU A 75 0.45 -4.39 31.89
C GLU A 75 -0.67 -3.63 31.17
N LEU A 76 -0.69 -3.65 29.82
CA LEU A 76 -1.79 -3.14 29.00
C LEU A 76 -3.06 -4.02 29.05
N GLY A 77 -3.02 -5.17 29.72
CA GLY A 77 -4.15 -6.09 29.89
C GLY A 77 -4.32 -7.11 28.75
N ALA A 78 -3.42 -7.15 27.77
CA ALA A 78 -3.54 -8.07 26.66
C ALA A 78 -3.00 -9.47 26.99
N LYS A 79 -3.73 -10.49 26.52
CA LYS A 79 -3.31 -11.88 26.61
C LYS A 79 -2.31 -12.22 25.50
N ILE A 80 -1.17 -12.82 25.88
CA ILE A 80 -0.15 -13.29 24.94
C ILE A 80 -0.42 -14.76 24.61
N TYR A 81 -0.38 -15.10 23.32
CA TYR A 81 -0.51 -16.44 22.77
C TYR A 81 0.80 -16.84 22.09
N GLY A 82 1.16 -18.13 22.17
CA GLY A 82 2.37 -18.68 21.54
C GLY A 82 2.24 -18.86 20.04
N THR A 83 1.02 -19.08 19.54
CA THR A 83 0.74 -19.27 18.13
C THR A 83 -0.43 -18.42 17.64
N PHE A 84 -0.49 -18.18 16.33
CA PHE A 84 -1.61 -17.47 15.73
C PHE A 84 -2.92 -18.25 15.87
N ASP A 85 -2.90 -19.55 15.71
CA ASP A 85 -4.09 -20.40 15.79
C ASP A 85 -4.69 -20.40 17.20
N GLU A 86 -3.86 -20.46 18.24
CA GLU A 86 -4.31 -20.32 19.63
C GLU A 86 -4.96 -18.96 19.87
N MET A 87 -4.37 -17.90 19.33
CA MET A 87 -4.93 -16.55 19.44
C MET A 87 -6.30 -16.48 18.74
N ILE A 88 -6.41 -16.94 17.51
CA ILE A 88 -7.67 -16.92 16.74
C ILE A 88 -8.78 -17.67 17.46
N GLN A 89 -8.51 -18.85 18.00
CA GLN A 89 -9.46 -19.61 18.81
C GLN A 89 -9.89 -18.84 20.07
N GLY A 90 -8.91 -18.20 20.74
CA GLY A 90 -9.15 -17.45 21.98
C GLY A 90 -9.95 -16.15 21.80
N ILE A 91 -9.86 -15.52 20.63
CA ILE A 91 -10.50 -14.22 20.32
C ILE A 91 -11.81 -14.33 19.54
N SER A 92 -12.21 -15.52 19.09
CA SER A 92 -13.40 -15.72 18.27
C SER A 92 -14.64 -15.04 18.88
N GLY A 93 -15.26 -14.15 18.10
CA GLY A 93 -16.41 -13.34 18.53
C GLY A 93 -16.12 -12.27 19.62
N LYS A 94 -14.87 -12.08 20.02
CA LYS A 94 -14.48 -11.18 21.12
C LYS A 94 -13.66 -9.97 20.69
N VAL A 95 -13.20 -9.92 19.43
CA VAL A 95 -12.32 -8.89 18.90
C VAL A 95 -12.99 -8.24 17.69
N GLU A 96 -13.00 -6.92 17.67
CA GLU A 96 -13.55 -6.15 16.58
C GLU A 96 -12.55 -5.94 15.43
N LEU A 97 -11.22 -5.88 15.72
CA LEU A 97 -10.19 -5.62 14.73
C LEU A 97 -8.90 -6.38 15.03
N CYS A 98 -8.35 -7.10 14.05
CA CYS A 98 -7.07 -7.80 14.13
C CYS A 98 -6.04 -7.13 13.22
N PHE A 99 -4.87 -6.76 13.76
CA PHE A 99 -3.73 -6.22 13.02
C PHE A 99 -2.78 -7.35 12.61
N ILE A 100 -2.46 -7.44 11.31
CA ILE A 100 -1.62 -8.50 10.71
C ILE A 100 -0.45 -7.89 9.95
N PRO A 101 0.64 -7.50 10.61
CA PRO A 101 1.87 -6.97 9.99
C PRO A 101 2.95 -8.06 9.81
N THR A 102 2.61 -9.16 9.17
CA THR A 102 3.49 -10.33 8.99
C THR A 102 4.22 -10.30 7.64
N GLY A 103 4.88 -11.39 7.26
CA GLY A 103 5.43 -11.58 5.92
C GLY A 103 4.30 -11.79 4.90
N ILE A 104 4.52 -11.34 3.66
CA ILE A 104 3.51 -11.29 2.59
C ILE A 104 2.82 -12.65 2.38
N HIS A 105 3.57 -13.75 2.41
CA HIS A 105 3.07 -15.11 2.23
C HIS A 105 2.08 -15.56 3.33
N LEU A 106 2.12 -14.92 4.49
CA LEU A 106 1.23 -15.20 5.62
C LEU A 106 -0.04 -14.34 5.61
N HIS A 107 -0.09 -13.27 4.80
CA HIS A 107 -1.22 -12.34 4.84
C HIS A 107 -2.55 -13.04 4.54
N ALA A 108 -2.65 -13.72 3.40
CA ALA A 108 -3.92 -14.32 2.99
C ALA A 108 -4.46 -15.36 3.99
N PRO A 109 -3.73 -16.39 4.41
CA PRO A 109 -4.25 -17.37 5.37
C PRO A 109 -4.62 -16.74 6.72
N MET A 110 -3.81 -15.79 7.23
CA MET A 110 -4.10 -15.14 8.51
C MET A 110 -5.31 -14.19 8.43
N VAL A 111 -5.43 -13.42 7.34
CA VAL A 111 -6.59 -12.54 7.10
C VAL A 111 -7.87 -13.37 7.04
N ILE A 112 -7.88 -14.45 6.26
CA ILE A 112 -9.03 -15.33 6.11
C ILE A 112 -9.43 -15.93 7.47
N SER A 113 -8.47 -16.44 8.25
CA SER A 113 -8.74 -17.01 9.58
C SER A 113 -9.31 -15.97 10.55
N ALA A 114 -8.80 -14.73 10.55
CA ALA A 114 -9.32 -13.65 11.38
C ALA A 114 -10.75 -13.24 10.99
N LEU A 115 -11.04 -13.14 9.68
CA LEU A 115 -12.39 -12.89 9.16
C LEU A 115 -13.37 -13.99 9.56
N GLU A 116 -12.97 -15.26 9.44
CA GLU A 116 -13.77 -16.43 9.85
C GLU A 116 -14.07 -16.41 11.35
N ALA A 117 -13.13 -15.95 12.17
CA ALA A 117 -13.31 -15.75 13.61
C ALA A 117 -14.20 -14.54 13.96
N GLY A 118 -14.66 -13.77 12.95
CA GLY A 118 -15.58 -12.64 13.09
C GLY A 118 -14.93 -11.28 13.35
N ALA A 119 -13.61 -11.15 13.26
CA ALA A 119 -12.92 -9.89 13.37
C ALA A 119 -12.87 -9.16 12.01
N ASN A 120 -12.87 -7.81 12.01
CA ASN A 120 -12.36 -7.03 10.90
C ASN A 120 -10.83 -7.10 10.90
N VAL A 121 -10.19 -6.78 9.79
CA VAL A 121 -8.74 -6.92 9.67
C VAL A 121 -8.10 -5.63 9.18
N PHE A 122 -6.97 -5.28 9.77
CA PHE A 122 -5.96 -4.41 9.18
C PHE A 122 -4.74 -5.27 8.84
N VAL A 123 -4.42 -5.40 7.56
CA VAL A 123 -3.25 -6.14 7.08
C VAL A 123 -2.24 -5.19 6.46
N GLU A 124 -0.94 -5.43 6.70
CA GLU A 124 0.10 -4.66 6.03
C GLU A 124 0.13 -4.90 4.52
N LYS A 125 0.72 -3.94 3.82
CA LYS A 125 0.87 -4.01 2.35
C LYS A 125 2.01 -4.98 1.96
N PRO A 126 1.87 -5.62 0.79
CA PRO A 126 0.68 -5.74 -0.06
C PRO A 126 -0.38 -6.64 0.59
N ALA A 127 -1.61 -6.57 0.10
CA ALA A 127 -2.71 -7.37 0.67
C ALA A 127 -2.41 -8.88 0.67
N ALA A 128 -1.82 -9.38 -0.41
CA ALA A 128 -1.26 -10.72 -0.56
C ALA A 128 -0.32 -10.74 -1.78
N ALA A 129 0.42 -11.83 -1.97
CA ALA A 129 1.36 -11.99 -3.08
C ALA A 129 0.68 -12.22 -4.43
N THR A 130 -0.50 -12.87 -4.44
CA THR A 130 -1.17 -13.27 -5.68
C THR A 130 -2.58 -12.72 -5.80
N VAL A 131 -3.02 -12.55 -7.05
CA VAL A 131 -4.38 -12.08 -7.40
C VAL A 131 -5.45 -12.98 -6.80
N GLN A 132 -5.31 -14.31 -6.90
CA GLN A 132 -6.27 -15.25 -6.36
C GLN A 132 -6.43 -15.13 -4.85
N ASP A 133 -5.35 -14.86 -4.11
CA ASP A 133 -5.38 -14.68 -2.67
C ASP A 133 -6.14 -13.41 -2.27
N VAL A 134 -5.90 -12.29 -2.98
CA VAL A 134 -6.64 -11.04 -2.73
C VAL A 134 -8.12 -11.19 -3.07
N LEU A 135 -8.45 -11.92 -4.15
CA LEU A 135 -9.84 -12.23 -4.51
C LEU A 135 -10.51 -13.11 -3.46
N GLU A 136 -9.80 -14.08 -2.88
CA GLU A 136 -10.33 -14.91 -1.80
C GLU A 136 -10.53 -14.11 -0.51
N ILE A 137 -9.57 -13.25 -0.14
CA ILE A 137 -9.73 -12.29 0.98
C ILE A 137 -11.02 -11.48 0.78
N LYS A 138 -11.21 -10.90 -0.40
CA LYS A 138 -12.41 -10.13 -0.73
C LYS A 138 -13.68 -10.95 -0.57
N ARG A 139 -13.70 -12.15 -1.15
CA ARG A 139 -14.85 -13.08 -1.08
C ARG A 139 -15.23 -13.44 0.36
N VAL A 140 -14.24 -13.73 1.20
CA VAL A 140 -14.48 -14.07 2.61
C VAL A 140 -14.93 -12.84 3.40
N SER A 141 -14.33 -11.67 3.16
CA SER A 141 -14.72 -10.38 3.74
C SER A 141 -16.20 -10.09 3.49
N GLU A 142 -16.65 -10.18 2.24
CA GLU A 142 -18.05 -9.97 1.84
C GLU A 142 -18.97 -11.01 2.49
N ARG A 143 -18.64 -12.30 2.43
CA ARG A 143 -19.43 -13.39 3.03
C ARG A 143 -19.61 -13.23 4.53
N ARG A 144 -18.58 -12.76 5.23
CA ARG A 144 -18.61 -12.59 6.70
C ARG A 144 -19.14 -11.22 7.14
N GLY A 145 -19.37 -10.29 6.21
CA GLY A 145 -19.78 -8.92 6.53
C GLY A 145 -18.73 -8.21 7.39
N ARG A 146 -17.45 -8.47 7.12
CA ARG A 146 -16.31 -7.87 7.80
C ARG A 146 -15.43 -7.15 6.80
N PHE A 147 -14.85 -6.01 7.17
CA PHE A 147 -13.95 -5.30 6.29
C PHE A 147 -12.49 -5.77 6.46
N VAL A 148 -11.73 -5.57 5.39
CA VAL A 148 -10.27 -5.63 5.40
C VAL A 148 -9.74 -4.28 4.97
N ALA A 149 -8.89 -3.67 5.78
CA ALA A 149 -8.13 -2.48 5.46
C ALA A 149 -6.67 -2.87 5.19
N VAL A 150 -6.10 -2.39 4.10
CA VAL A 150 -4.73 -2.70 3.69
C VAL A 150 -3.83 -1.50 3.96
N GLY A 151 -2.63 -1.75 4.47
CA GLY A 151 -1.66 -0.77 4.94
C GLY A 151 -1.01 0.10 3.86
N PHE A 152 -1.70 0.45 2.79
CA PHE A 152 -1.27 1.47 1.83
C PHE A 152 -1.46 2.87 2.40
N GLN A 153 -0.60 3.22 3.32
CA GLN A 153 -0.74 4.38 4.22
C GLN A 153 -0.99 5.72 3.52
N ASN A 154 -0.32 5.97 2.38
CA ASN A 154 -0.47 7.23 1.65
C ASN A 154 -1.92 7.48 1.21
N LEU A 155 -2.71 6.42 0.98
CA LEU A 155 -4.12 6.58 0.64
C LEU A 155 -5.01 7.07 1.79
N TYR A 156 -4.48 7.19 3.00
CA TYR A 156 -5.16 7.78 4.14
C TYR A 156 -4.78 9.25 4.35
N ASP A 157 -3.89 9.81 3.51
CA ASP A 157 -3.52 11.22 3.56
C ASP A 157 -4.55 12.08 2.83
N GLU A 158 -4.93 13.19 3.45
CA GLU A 158 -5.91 14.14 2.91
C GLU A 158 -5.40 14.84 1.65
N SER A 159 -4.08 14.99 1.51
CA SER A 159 -3.46 15.53 0.29
C SER A 159 -3.71 14.63 -0.92
N ILE A 160 -3.66 13.31 -0.73
CA ILE A 160 -3.96 12.33 -1.77
C ILE A 160 -5.46 12.30 -2.10
N HIS A 161 -6.31 12.41 -1.08
CA HIS A 161 -7.76 12.53 -1.30
C HIS A 161 -8.07 13.76 -2.14
N TRP A 162 -7.50 14.91 -1.77
CA TRP A 162 -7.64 16.13 -2.56
C TRP A 162 -7.13 16.00 -3.99
N MET A 163 -5.95 15.38 -4.20
CA MET A 163 -5.42 15.11 -5.53
C MET A 163 -6.41 14.29 -6.36
N LYS A 164 -6.97 13.22 -5.78
CA LYS A 164 -7.97 12.38 -6.44
C LYS A 164 -9.27 13.14 -6.75
N GLU A 165 -9.77 13.91 -5.80
CA GLU A 165 -10.99 14.72 -5.96
C GLU A 165 -10.80 15.78 -7.04
N CYS A 166 -9.65 16.46 -7.06
CA CYS A 166 -9.30 17.45 -8.08
C CYS A 166 -9.28 16.83 -9.48
N ILE A 167 -8.64 15.65 -9.64
CA ILE A 167 -8.63 14.91 -10.92
C ILE A 167 -10.07 14.58 -11.34
N LEU A 168 -10.87 14.03 -10.45
CA LEU A 168 -12.27 13.64 -10.74
C LEU A 168 -13.17 14.83 -11.06
N ALA A 169 -12.93 15.98 -10.46
CA ALA A 169 -13.64 17.23 -10.73
C ALA A 169 -13.20 17.92 -12.03
N GLY A 170 -12.19 17.37 -12.74
CA GLY A 170 -11.64 17.97 -13.95
C GLY A 170 -10.70 19.15 -13.71
N GLY A 171 -10.13 19.28 -12.50
CA GLY A 171 -9.23 20.39 -12.14
C GLY A 171 -7.96 20.47 -13.01
N ILE A 172 -7.53 19.35 -13.61
CA ILE A 172 -6.45 19.30 -14.62
C ILE A 172 -7.00 18.98 -16.02
N GLY A 173 -8.31 19.10 -16.24
CA GLY A 173 -8.98 18.70 -17.47
C GLY A 173 -9.11 17.16 -17.60
N GLU A 174 -9.10 16.65 -18.83
CA GLU A 174 -9.10 15.20 -19.09
C GLU A 174 -7.76 14.57 -18.69
N LEU A 175 -7.79 13.54 -17.84
CA LEU A 175 -6.59 12.84 -17.39
C LEU A 175 -5.94 12.08 -18.57
N ARG A 176 -4.68 12.39 -18.87
CA ARG A 176 -3.91 11.83 -19.98
C ARG A 176 -2.93 10.74 -19.57
N SER A 177 -2.28 10.90 -18.42
CA SER A 177 -1.36 9.91 -17.86
C SER A 177 -1.20 10.07 -16.36
N VAL A 178 -0.79 8.99 -15.67
CA VAL A 178 -0.27 9.05 -14.31
C VAL A 178 1.03 8.27 -14.28
N LYS A 179 2.11 8.89 -13.83
CA LYS A 179 3.42 8.25 -13.78
C LYS A 179 4.12 8.42 -12.45
N SER A 180 4.97 7.44 -12.09
CA SER A 180 5.78 7.47 -10.87
C SER A 180 7.19 6.99 -11.14
N MET A 181 8.16 7.63 -10.48
CA MET A 181 9.57 7.23 -10.48
C MET A 181 10.11 7.33 -9.06
N GLY A 182 11.00 6.39 -8.68
CA GLY A 182 11.75 6.47 -7.43
C GLY A 182 13.01 5.61 -7.46
N LEU A 183 14.10 6.12 -6.86
CA LEU A 183 15.40 5.45 -6.78
C LEU A 183 15.84 5.43 -5.33
N TRP A 184 15.76 4.26 -4.69
CA TRP A 184 16.20 4.05 -3.32
C TRP A 184 17.28 2.99 -3.26
N PRO A 185 18.56 3.36 -3.39
CA PRO A 185 19.66 2.40 -3.33
C PRO A 185 19.61 1.57 -2.04
N ARG A 186 19.94 0.30 -2.13
CA ARG A 186 19.95 -0.64 -1.02
C ARG A 186 21.32 -1.30 -0.86
N THR A 187 21.72 -1.53 0.39
CA THR A 187 22.94 -2.28 0.72
C THR A 187 22.69 -3.77 0.67
N ASP A 188 23.77 -4.56 0.72
CA ASP A 188 23.66 -6.01 0.91
C ASP A 188 22.96 -6.38 2.20
N ARG A 189 23.13 -5.58 3.26
CA ARG A 189 22.47 -5.77 4.55
C ARG A 189 20.94 -5.73 4.42
N TYR A 190 20.41 -4.88 3.52
CA TYR A 190 18.98 -4.84 3.25
C TYR A 190 18.43 -6.19 2.77
N TYR A 191 19.15 -6.87 1.89
CA TYR A 191 18.75 -8.18 1.36
C TYR A 191 19.01 -9.34 2.33
N LYS A 192 19.89 -9.11 3.33
CA LYS A 192 20.19 -10.08 4.41
C LYS A 192 19.34 -9.89 5.67
N ARG A 193 18.40 -8.91 5.69
CA ARG A 193 17.60 -8.57 6.88
C ARG A 193 16.64 -9.67 7.34
N ASN A 194 16.26 -10.57 6.45
CA ASN A 194 15.42 -11.73 6.71
C ASN A 194 15.58 -12.76 5.57
N SER A 195 14.91 -13.90 5.69
CA SER A 195 15.04 -15.02 4.75
C SER A 195 14.29 -14.84 3.42
N TRP A 196 13.42 -13.84 3.31
CA TRP A 196 12.59 -13.64 2.11
C TRP A 196 12.96 -12.40 1.29
N ALA A 197 13.86 -11.55 1.79
CA ALA A 197 14.28 -10.35 1.07
C ALA A 197 14.95 -10.71 -0.26
N GLY A 198 14.44 -10.15 -1.35
CA GLY A 198 14.94 -10.43 -2.70
C GLY A 198 14.54 -11.81 -3.25
N GLN A 199 13.56 -12.50 -2.63
CA GLN A 199 13.10 -13.80 -3.07
C GLN A 199 11.76 -13.70 -3.82
N LEU A 200 11.58 -14.53 -4.85
CA LEU A 200 10.29 -14.71 -5.51
C LEU A 200 9.39 -15.66 -4.73
N ARG A 201 9.96 -16.62 -3.98
CA ARG A 201 9.24 -17.59 -3.18
C ARG A 201 9.89 -17.81 -1.81
N VAL A 202 9.08 -18.29 -0.86
CA VAL A 202 9.54 -18.86 0.42
C VAL A 202 8.89 -20.24 0.54
N GLY A 203 9.69 -21.30 0.39
CA GLY A 203 9.14 -22.64 0.18
C GLY A 203 8.28 -22.68 -1.10
N ASP A 204 7.04 -23.14 -0.97
CA ASP A 204 6.09 -23.21 -2.07
C ASP A 204 5.26 -21.92 -2.24
N ASP A 205 5.36 -20.98 -1.28
CA ASP A 205 4.55 -19.77 -1.27
C ASP A 205 5.20 -18.64 -2.07
N TRP A 206 4.39 -17.89 -2.81
CA TRP A 206 4.81 -16.68 -3.51
C TRP A 206 5.08 -15.54 -2.53
N MET A 207 6.22 -14.87 -2.71
CA MET A 207 6.63 -13.67 -1.98
C MET A 207 6.69 -12.46 -2.92
N LEU A 208 7.31 -12.62 -4.08
CA LEU A 208 7.51 -11.61 -5.12
C LEU A 208 8.11 -10.31 -4.56
N ASP A 209 9.04 -10.44 -3.57
CA ASP A 209 9.69 -9.26 -2.97
C ASP A 209 10.46 -8.50 -4.05
N SER A 210 10.17 -7.23 -4.21
CA SER A 210 10.74 -6.37 -5.25
C SER A 210 10.57 -4.90 -4.88
N PRO A 211 11.25 -3.95 -5.56
CA PRO A 211 11.00 -2.54 -5.35
C PRO A 211 9.52 -2.16 -5.43
N PHE A 212 8.80 -2.64 -6.44
CA PHE A 212 7.39 -2.31 -6.70
C PHE A 212 6.38 -3.12 -5.87
N ASN A 213 6.79 -4.22 -5.24
CA ASN A 213 5.94 -4.98 -4.32
C ASN A 213 6.22 -4.66 -2.83
N ASN A 214 7.30 -3.95 -2.54
CA ASN A 214 7.70 -3.60 -1.17
C ASN A 214 7.98 -2.11 -1.00
N ALA A 215 9.16 -1.61 -1.38
CA ALA A 215 9.61 -0.25 -1.09
C ALA A 215 8.74 0.82 -1.76
N PHE A 216 8.41 0.64 -3.04
CA PHE A 216 7.59 1.54 -3.86
C PHE A 216 6.18 0.98 -4.13
N ALA A 217 5.73 0.00 -3.37
CA ALA A 217 4.38 -0.56 -3.48
C ALA A 217 3.29 0.52 -3.28
N HIS A 218 3.56 1.50 -2.41
CA HIS A 218 2.66 2.63 -2.19
C HIS A 218 2.43 3.44 -3.46
N GLN A 219 3.50 3.76 -4.19
CA GLN A 219 3.45 4.58 -5.40
C GLN A 219 2.76 3.84 -6.55
N LEU A 220 3.05 2.54 -6.72
CA LEU A 220 2.35 1.72 -7.72
C LEU A 220 0.85 1.63 -7.42
N ASN A 221 0.46 1.47 -6.15
CA ASN A 221 -0.95 1.50 -5.76
C ASN A 221 -1.57 2.90 -5.99
N MET A 222 -0.83 3.97 -5.64
CA MET A 222 -1.32 5.34 -5.79
C MET A 222 -1.60 5.71 -7.25
N ILE A 223 -0.73 5.35 -8.21
CA ILE A 223 -1.02 5.64 -9.63
C ILE A 223 -2.26 4.90 -10.12
N CYS A 224 -2.47 3.65 -9.67
CA CYS A 224 -3.71 2.92 -9.96
C CYS A 224 -4.93 3.58 -9.32
N PHE A 225 -4.82 4.03 -8.07
CA PHE A 225 -5.89 4.71 -7.34
C PHE A 225 -6.27 6.03 -8.02
N LEU A 226 -5.29 6.89 -8.31
CA LEU A 226 -5.50 8.22 -8.89
C LEU A 226 -6.19 8.17 -10.26
N ALA A 227 -5.88 7.16 -11.08
CA ALA A 227 -6.47 6.98 -12.40
C ALA A 227 -7.88 6.34 -12.39
N GLY A 228 -8.42 5.99 -11.23
CA GLY A 228 -9.78 5.43 -11.12
C GLY A 228 -10.88 6.46 -11.37
N LYS A 229 -12.00 6.01 -11.91
CA LYS A 229 -13.14 6.85 -12.33
C LYS A 229 -14.05 7.32 -11.20
N THR A 230 -13.96 6.74 -10.01
CA THR A 230 -14.65 7.18 -8.80
C THR A 230 -13.67 7.26 -7.63
N PHE A 231 -14.06 7.93 -6.56
CA PHE A 231 -13.17 8.11 -5.42
C PHE A 231 -12.78 6.78 -4.76
N GLU A 232 -13.73 5.85 -4.64
CA GLU A 232 -13.54 4.59 -3.91
C GLU A 232 -12.91 3.48 -4.75
N LYS A 233 -12.69 3.70 -6.06
CA LYS A 233 -12.23 2.66 -6.97
C LYS A 233 -10.91 3.05 -7.66
N PRO A 234 -9.97 2.10 -7.80
CA PRO A 234 -8.81 2.28 -8.65
C PRO A 234 -9.20 2.20 -10.14
N ALA A 235 -8.25 2.46 -11.01
CA ALA A 235 -8.39 2.19 -12.44
C ALA A 235 -8.63 0.70 -12.69
N GLU A 236 -9.53 0.37 -13.59
CA GLU A 236 -9.61 -0.96 -14.18
C GLU A 236 -8.47 -1.12 -15.18
N LEU A 237 -7.68 -2.18 -15.03
CA LEU A 237 -6.48 -2.41 -15.82
C LEU A 237 -6.77 -3.33 -17.00
N ASP A 238 -6.33 -2.94 -18.20
CA ASP A 238 -6.51 -3.68 -19.44
C ASP A 238 -5.32 -4.56 -19.77
N SER A 239 -4.12 -3.98 -19.77
CA SER A 239 -2.89 -4.69 -20.13
C SER A 239 -1.66 -4.06 -19.49
N ILE A 240 -0.55 -4.80 -19.50
CA ILE A 240 0.75 -4.36 -18.97
C ILE A 240 1.86 -4.79 -19.95
N GLU A 241 2.85 -3.92 -20.11
CA GLU A 241 4.20 -4.22 -20.62
C GLU A 241 5.18 -3.86 -19.52
N ALA A 242 5.99 -4.83 -19.06
CA ALA A 242 6.94 -4.63 -17.97
C ALA A 242 8.33 -5.11 -18.37
N GLU A 243 9.34 -4.48 -17.82
CA GLU A 243 10.73 -4.83 -17.94
C GLU A 243 11.31 -5.00 -16.53
N LEU A 244 11.75 -6.21 -16.20
CA LEU A 244 12.22 -6.60 -14.89
C LEU A 244 13.70 -6.97 -14.96
N TYR A 245 14.52 -6.33 -14.13
CA TYR A 245 15.97 -6.49 -14.14
C TYR A 245 16.52 -6.73 -12.74
N ARG A 246 17.68 -7.43 -12.70
CA ARG A 246 18.48 -7.56 -11.48
C ARG A 246 19.96 -7.37 -11.80
N ALA A 247 20.64 -6.58 -11.00
CA ALA A 247 22.10 -6.51 -10.97
C ALA A 247 22.66 -7.44 -9.89
N ARG A 248 21.94 -7.58 -8.77
CA ARG A 248 22.36 -8.39 -7.63
C ARG A 248 22.08 -9.87 -7.81
N GLU A 249 22.77 -10.70 -7.03
CA GLU A 249 22.52 -12.15 -6.88
C GLU A 249 21.32 -12.39 -5.97
N ILE A 250 20.14 -12.05 -6.46
CA ILE A 250 18.83 -12.26 -5.84
C ILE A 250 17.89 -12.85 -6.89
N ASP A 251 16.76 -13.45 -6.48
CA ASP A 251 15.82 -14.05 -7.44
C ASP A 251 14.90 -12.99 -8.05
N SER A 252 14.51 -12.00 -7.26
CA SER A 252 13.58 -10.95 -7.66
C SER A 252 14.27 -9.79 -8.37
N PRO A 253 13.53 -8.94 -9.11
CA PRO A 253 14.11 -7.76 -9.71
C PRO A 253 14.49 -6.72 -8.64
N ASP A 254 15.61 -6.02 -8.85
CA ASP A 254 16.02 -4.83 -8.13
C ASP A 254 15.78 -3.53 -8.92
N THR A 255 15.41 -3.67 -10.19
CA THR A 255 15.03 -2.57 -11.10
C THR A 255 13.83 -3.00 -11.93
N ALA A 256 12.86 -2.11 -12.07
CA ALA A 256 11.67 -2.35 -12.86
C ALA A 256 11.16 -1.08 -13.52
N CYS A 257 10.71 -1.20 -14.77
CA CYS A 257 9.83 -0.22 -15.40
C CYS A 257 8.64 -0.92 -16.03
N MET A 258 7.51 -0.26 -16.02
CA MET A 258 6.29 -0.84 -16.58
C MET A 258 5.34 0.24 -17.12
N ARG A 259 4.62 -0.11 -18.16
CA ARG A 259 3.48 0.64 -18.69
C ARG A 259 2.24 -0.20 -18.53
N ILE A 260 1.28 0.30 -17.79
CA ILE A 260 -0.02 -0.31 -17.55
C ILE A 260 -1.05 0.51 -18.29
N GLN A 261 -1.87 -0.15 -19.11
CA GLN A 261 -2.98 0.50 -19.80
C GLN A 261 -4.26 0.31 -19.02
N SER A 262 -4.95 1.40 -18.68
CA SER A 262 -6.30 1.31 -18.10
C SER A 262 -7.36 1.04 -19.17
N THR A 263 -8.51 0.47 -18.79
CA THR A 263 -9.66 0.32 -19.70
C THR A 263 -10.23 1.67 -20.15
N GLY A 264 -9.92 2.75 -19.42
CA GLY A 264 -10.28 4.12 -19.79
C GLY A 264 -9.34 4.77 -20.79
N GLY A 265 -8.30 4.06 -21.27
CA GLY A 265 -7.32 4.60 -22.23
C GLY A 265 -6.19 5.40 -21.59
N VAL A 266 -6.16 5.57 -20.26
CA VAL A 266 -5.09 6.30 -19.56
C VAL A 266 -3.92 5.37 -19.29
N PRO A 267 -2.70 5.67 -19.79
CA PRO A 267 -1.48 4.95 -19.46
C PRO A 267 -1.00 5.31 -18.04
N LEU A 268 -0.54 4.29 -17.32
CA LEU A 268 0.13 4.41 -16.04
C LEU A 268 1.57 3.93 -16.22
N LEU A 269 2.56 4.76 -15.90
CA LEU A 269 3.96 4.39 -16.03
C LEU A 269 4.60 4.33 -14.62
N PHE A 270 5.45 3.34 -14.42
CA PHE A 270 6.11 3.16 -13.14
C PHE A 270 7.57 2.76 -13.34
N PHE A 271 8.46 3.44 -12.60
CA PHE A 271 9.90 3.22 -12.65
C PHE A 271 10.47 3.14 -11.24
N SER A 272 11.30 2.14 -10.99
CA SER A 272 11.93 1.98 -9.68
C SER A 272 13.27 1.26 -9.78
N SER A 273 14.23 1.65 -8.93
CA SER A 273 15.50 0.95 -8.80
C SER A 273 16.03 0.98 -7.37
N HIS A 274 16.70 -0.11 -6.97
CA HIS A 274 17.48 -0.24 -5.74
C HIS A 274 18.99 -0.26 -6.01
N VAL A 275 19.40 -0.06 -7.26
CA VAL A 275 20.80 -0.16 -7.71
C VAL A 275 21.27 1.13 -8.39
N SER A 276 20.81 2.25 -7.87
CA SER A 276 21.29 3.60 -8.19
C SER A 276 22.40 4.03 -7.21
N ARG A 277 23.21 5.00 -7.59
CA ARG A 277 24.16 5.68 -6.69
C ARG A 277 23.50 6.79 -5.90
N GLU A 278 22.57 7.50 -6.56
CA GLU A 278 21.81 8.59 -5.96
C GLU A 278 20.50 8.07 -5.37
N LEU A 279 20.12 8.66 -4.25
CA LEU A 279 18.79 8.52 -3.71
C LEU A 279 17.91 9.59 -4.36
N ARG A 280 16.81 9.16 -4.98
CA ARG A 280 15.74 10.04 -5.46
C ARG A 280 14.42 9.56 -4.85
N ASP A 281 13.86 10.38 -4.01
CA ASP A 281 12.57 10.10 -3.41
C ASP A 281 11.48 9.97 -4.49
N PRO A 282 10.45 9.16 -4.24
CA PRO A 282 9.43 8.92 -5.25
C PRO A 282 8.62 10.16 -5.57
N VAL A 283 8.36 10.36 -6.85
CA VAL A 283 7.45 11.36 -7.38
C VAL A 283 6.28 10.69 -8.10
N ILE A 284 5.11 11.30 -8.07
CA ILE A 284 3.96 10.92 -8.89
C ILE A 284 3.49 12.17 -9.64
N VAL A 285 3.34 12.04 -10.96
CA VAL A 285 2.82 13.09 -11.84
C VAL A 285 1.53 12.60 -12.50
N ALA A 286 0.44 13.31 -12.26
CA ALA A 286 -0.83 13.13 -12.97
C ALA A 286 -1.01 14.27 -13.95
N THR A 287 -0.86 13.98 -15.25
CA THR A 287 -0.95 14.98 -16.32
C THR A 287 -2.34 14.95 -16.95
N GLY A 288 -2.95 16.11 -17.05
CA GLY A 288 -4.24 16.33 -17.71
C GLY A 288 -4.13 17.21 -18.96
N SER A 289 -5.27 17.49 -19.59
CA SER A 289 -5.33 18.37 -20.77
C SER A 289 -5.21 19.85 -20.44
N GLN A 290 -5.34 20.26 -19.17
CA GLN A 290 -5.35 21.64 -18.72
C GLN A 290 -4.41 21.92 -17.54
N GLY A 291 -3.53 20.97 -17.19
CA GLY A 291 -2.58 21.12 -16.11
C GLY A 291 -2.08 19.78 -15.61
N GLU A 292 -1.39 19.84 -14.48
CA GLU A 292 -0.87 18.63 -13.83
C GLU A 292 -0.91 18.73 -12.31
N MET A 293 -0.89 17.58 -11.65
CA MET A 293 -0.69 17.50 -10.21
C MET A 293 0.52 16.62 -9.92
N VAL A 294 1.38 17.10 -9.03
CA VAL A 294 2.63 16.45 -8.65
C VAL A 294 2.60 16.14 -7.17
N TRP A 295 2.70 14.85 -6.80
CA TRP A 295 2.92 14.41 -5.45
C TRP A 295 4.40 14.12 -5.21
N GLU A 296 4.93 14.63 -4.12
CA GLU A 296 6.25 14.35 -3.57
C GLU A 296 6.14 14.00 -2.09
N MET A 297 7.26 13.68 -1.42
CA MET A 297 7.25 13.29 -0.01
C MET A 297 6.77 14.38 0.94
N ASP A 298 6.82 15.65 0.54
CA ASP A 298 6.42 16.81 1.32
C ASP A 298 4.99 17.29 1.02
N GLY A 299 4.39 16.90 -0.11
CA GLY A 299 3.05 17.33 -0.45
C GLY A 299 2.61 17.09 -1.89
N VAL A 300 1.46 17.67 -2.21
CA VAL A 300 0.88 17.70 -3.56
C VAL A 300 0.84 19.13 -4.05
N ARG A 301 1.32 19.36 -5.27
CA ARG A 301 1.27 20.64 -5.98
C ARG A 301 0.38 20.51 -7.21
N HIS A 302 -0.41 21.54 -7.47
CA HIS A 302 -1.27 21.65 -8.64
C HIS A 302 -0.79 22.79 -9.54
N PHE A 303 -0.54 22.47 -10.81
CA PHE A 303 -0.06 23.41 -11.82
C PHE A 303 -1.10 23.57 -12.93
N ASP A 304 -1.21 24.81 -13.45
CA ASP A 304 -2.03 25.08 -14.64
C ASP A 304 -1.33 24.63 -15.93
N SER A 305 -1.99 24.86 -17.08
CA SER A 305 -1.45 24.50 -18.41
C SER A 305 -0.19 25.29 -18.82
N ASN A 306 0.16 26.37 -18.10
CA ASN A 306 1.36 27.16 -18.32
C ASN A 306 2.50 26.77 -17.37
N GLY A 307 2.28 25.75 -16.51
CA GLY A 307 3.25 25.32 -15.51
C GLY A 307 3.31 26.25 -14.28
N VAL A 308 2.29 27.07 -14.05
CA VAL A 308 2.22 27.93 -12.86
C VAL A 308 1.56 27.16 -11.72
N GLU A 309 2.23 27.09 -10.56
CA GLU A 309 1.66 26.49 -9.35
C GLU A 309 0.48 27.33 -8.85
N ILE A 310 -0.70 26.72 -8.76
CA ILE A 310 -1.95 27.37 -8.37
C ILE A 310 -2.45 26.95 -6.99
N GLU A 311 -2.09 25.75 -6.52
CA GLU A 311 -2.42 25.27 -5.18
C GLU A 311 -1.40 24.24 -4.70
N ARG A 312 -1.18 24.20 -3.39
CA ARG A 312 -0.32 23.20 -2.73
C ARG A 312 -0.96 22.71 -1.45
N ARG A 313 -0.79 21.40 -1.15
CA ARG A 313 -1.16 20.80 0.13
C ARG A 313 -0.03 19.93 0.65
N GLU A 314 0.34 20.11 1.91
CA GLU A 314 1.38 19.33 2.57
C GLU A 314 0.87 17.93 2.95
N ASN A 315 1.75 16.94 2.88
CA ASN A 315 1.49 15.60 3.39
C ASN A 315 1.55 15.60 4.91
N ARG A 316 0.81 14.67 5.53
CA ARG A 316 0.91 14.44 6.97
C ARG A 316 2.27 13.83 7.32
N SER A 317 2.76 14.16 8.53
CA SER A 317 3.91 13.45 9.08
C SER A 317 3.58 11.96 9.24
N TRP A 318 4.61 11.11 9.20
CA TRP A 318 4.50 9.66 9.35
C TRP A 318 3.71 9.23 10.60
N VAL A 319 3.96 9.86 11.75
CA VAL A 319 3.25 9.56 13.01
C VAL A 319 1.79 9.95 12.93
N SER A 320 1.51 11.17 12.40
CA SER A 320 0.14 11.66 12.21
C SER A 320 -0.65 10.78 11.25
N LEU A 321 0.00 10.29 10.18
CA LEU A 321 -0.62 9.40 9.21
C LEU A 321 -0.99 8.03 9.83
N ARG A 322 -0.14 7.48 10.72
CA ARG A 322 -0.45 6.25 11.46
C ARG A 322 -1.65 6.42 12.42
N ASP A 323 -1.72 7.54 13.10
CA ASP A 323 -2.87 7.88 13.94
C ASP A 323 -4.15 8.08 13.09
N ARG A 324 -4.04 8.66 11.89
CA ARG A 324 -5.15 8.78 10.93
C ARG A 324 -5.66 7.43 10.45
N ILE A 325 -4.74 6.50 10.12
CA ILE A 325 -5.10 5.12 9.76
C ILE A 325 -5.86 4.44 10.89
N LEU A 326 -5.34 4.52 12.12
CA LEU A 326 -6.02 3.95 13.28
C LEU A 326 -7.42 4.53 13.45
N ALA A 327 -7.56 5.85 13.38
CA ALA A 327 -8.86 6.53 13.48
C ALA A 327 -9.82 6.06 12.38
N ALA A 328 -9.36 5.94 11.12
CA ALA A 328 -10.19 5.49 10.01
C ALA A 328 -10.68 4.04 10.19
N VAL A 329 -9.80 3.10 10.57
CA VAL A 329 -10.19 1.71 10.75
C VAL A 329 -11.09 1.51 11.97
N LEU A 330 -10.88 2.27 13.05
CA LEU A 330 -11.79 2.24 14.21
C LEU A 330 -13.17 2.81 13.86
N LYS A 331 -13.20 3.95 13.14
CA LYS A 331 -14.46 4.55 12.69
C LYS A 331 -15.20 3.65 11.71
N ARG A 332 -14.51 2.94 10.83
CA ARG A 332 -15.09 1.98 9.88
C ARG A 332 -15.87 0.86 10.55
N ILE A 333 -15.57 0.51 11.80
CA ILE A 333 -16.32 -0.51 12.57
C ILE A 333 -17.79 -0.09 12.74
N SER A 334 -18.06 1.20 12.91
CA SER A 334 -19.42 1.75 13.14
C SER A 334 -19.99 2.50 11.95
N ASP A 335 -19.15 3.06 11.08
CA ASP A 335 -19.59 3.78 9.86
C ASP A 335 -19.02 3.11 8.61
N PRO A 336 -19.83 2.31 7.89
CA PRO A 336 -19.36 1.63 6.68
C PRO A 336 -19.02 2.59 5.50
N ARG A 337 -19.23 3.89 5.62
CA ARG A 337 -18.87 4.89 4.62
C ARG A 337 -17.48 5.49 4.86
N GLU A 338 -16.90 5.29 6.05
CA GLU A 338 -15.53 5.76 6.30
C GLU A 338 -14.57 5.13 5.30
N PHE A 339 -13.72 5.96 4.67
CA PHE A 339 -12.77 5.50 3.67
C PHE A 339 -11.72 4.58 4.31
N ILE A 340 -11.47 3.45 3.68
CA ILE A 340 -10.35 2.56 3.92
C ILE A 340 -9.79 2.08 2.58
N CYS A 341 -8.49 1.80 2.52
CA CYS A 341 -7.92 1.06 1.40
C CYS A 341 -8.36 -0.41 1.52
N GLY A 342 -9.48 -0.75 0.90
CA GLY A 342 -10.02 -2.11 0.90
C GLY A 342 -9.32 -3.03 -0.10
N PRO A 343 -9.70 -4.34 -0.11
CA PRO A 343 -9.16 -5.30 -1.06
C PRO A 343 -9.36 -4.92 -2.53
N GLU A 344 -10.42 -4.18 -2.87
CA GLU A 344 -10.68 -3.72 -4.24
C GLU A 344 -9.61 -2.73 -4.71
N ILE A 345 -9.20 -1.79 -3.84
CA ILE A 345 -8.15 -0.82 -4.17
C ILE A 345 -6.79 -1.53 -4.22
N ALA A 346 -6.51 -2.38 -3.23
CA ALA A 346 -5.26 -3.12 -3.16
C ALA A 346 -5.08 -4.14 -4.30
N LEU A 347 -6.17 -4.68 -4.84
CA LEU A 347 -6.15 -5.65 -5.94
C LEU A 347 -5.49 -5.08 -7.20
N ALA A 348 -5.68 -3.80 -7.51
CA ALA A 348 -5.04 -3.18 -8.68
C ALA A 348 -3.50 -3.22 -8.58
N HIS A 349 -2.94 -3.00 -7.40
CA HIS A 349 -1.51 -3.19 -7.13
C HIS A 349 -1.09 -4.64 -7.37
N THR A 350 -1.78 -5.61 -6.77
CA THR A 350 -1.43 -7.03 -6.91
C THR A 350 -1.55 -7.52 -8.36
N ILE A 351 -2.58 -7.09 -9.09
CA ILE A 351 -2.72 -7.35 -10.55
C ILE A 351 -1.52 -6.78 -11.31
N SER A 352 -1.07 -5.57 -10.99
CA SER A 352 0.08 -4.93 -11.64
C SER A 352 1.37 -5.71 -11.36
N VAL A 353 1.60 -6.11 -10.11
CA VAL A 353 2.77 -6.92 -9.71
C VAL A 353 2.78 -8.28 -10.41
N ASN A 354 1.67 -9.01 -10.35
CA ASN A 354 1.58 -10.32 -10.99
C ASN A 354 1.68 -10.19 -12.51
N GLY A 355 0.98 -9.22 -13.10
CA GLY A 355 1.05 -8.94 -14.52
C GLY A 355 2.45 -8.56 -15.02
N ALA A 356 3.25 -7.86 -14.21
CA ALA A 356 4.63 -7.56 -14.54
C ALA A 356 5.47 -8.85 -14.68
N HIS A 357 5.29 -9.80 -13.78
CA HIS A 357 5.96 -11.11 -13.85
C HIS A 357 5.42 -12.01 -14.98
N GLU A 358 4.17 -11.81 -15.42
CA GLU A 358 3.64 -12.48 -16.63
C GLU A 358 4.18 -11.84 -17.91
N SER A 359 4.43 -10.53 -17.88
CA SER A 359 4.94 -9.77 -19.04
C SER A 359 6.43 -9.99 -19.27
N SER A 360 7.23 -10.13 -18.21
CA SER A 360 8.69 -10.19 -18.27
C SER A 360 9.26 -11.25 -17.35
N THR A 361 10.30 -11.95 -17.79
CA THR A 361 11.22 -12.63 -16.89
C THR A 361 12.14 -11.62 -16.21
N VAL A 362 12.80 -12.00 -15.12
CA VAL A 362 13.82 -11.16 -14.47
C VAL A 362 15.12 -11.31 -15.22
N HIS A 363 15.54 -10.27 -15.97
CA HIS A 363 16.76 -10.27 -16.76
C HIS A 363 17.95 -9.81 -15.91
N ARG A 364 19.06 -10.57 -15.97
CA ARG A 364 20.31 -10.13 -15.35
C ARG A 364 20.90 -8.97 -16.15
N ILE A 365 21.26 -7.89 -15.46
CA ILE A 365 22.06 -6.80 -16.03
C ILE A 365 23.51 -7.31 -16.15
N PRO A 366 24.17 -7.19 -17.33
CA PRO A 366 25.53 -7.67 -17.49
C PRO A 366 26.51 -6.94 -16.56
N GLU A 367 27.43 -7.67 -15.97
CA GLU A 367 28.40 -7.17 -14.97
C GLU A 367 29.19 -5.94 -15.43
N LYS A 368 29.48 -5.84 -16.73
CA LYS A 368 30.20 -4.69 -17.29
C LYS A 368 29.46 -3.34 -17.17
N TYR A 369 28.20 -3.36 -16.78
CA TYR A 369 27.38 -2.18 -16.49
C TYR A 369 27.14 -2.02 -14.98
N CYS A 370 27.72 -2.86 -14.16
CA CYS A 370 27.54 -2.86 -12.70
C CYS A 370 28.83 -2.46 -12.02
N SER A 371 28.74 -1.73 -10.95
CA SER A 371 29.85 -1.30 -10.11
C SER A 371 29.57 -1.57 -8.65
N ASP A 372 30.47 -2.33 -8.00
CA ASP A 372 30.46 -2.52 -6.56
C ASP A 372 31.27 -1.42 -5.87
N TYR A 373 30.76 -0.90 -4.76
CA TYR A 373 31.45 0.09 -3.97
C TYR A 373 31.09 0.00 -2.49
N THR A 374 31.97 0.53 -1.63
CA THR A 374 31.76 0.63 -0.18
C THR A 374 31.53 2.08 0.20
N ARG A 375 30.47 2.34 0.96
CA ARG A 375 30.17 3.65 1.55
C ARG A 375 29.70 3.44 2.99
N GLU A 376 30.28 4.18 3.93
CA GLU A 376 29.94 4.12 5.36
C GLU A 376 30.03 2.70 5.96
N GLY A 377 30.98 1.88 5.47
CA GLY A 377 31.19 0.50 5.91
C GLY A 377 30.18 -0.52 5.36
N GLU A 378 29.23 -0.10 4.55
CA GLU A 378 28.25 -0.97 3.88
C GLU A 378 28.65 -1.20 2.42
N HIS A 379 28.32 -2.39 1.91
CA HIS A 379 28.56 -2.77 0.52
C HIS A 379 27.32 -2.42 -0.33
N TRP A 380 27.57 -1.75 -1.47
CA TRP A 380 26.59 -1.28 -2.41
C TRP A 380 26.88 -1.79 -3.81
N MET A 381 25.82 -1.96 -4.59
CA MET A 381 25.90 -2.20 -6.02
C MET A 381 25.13 -1.11 -6.76
N ALA A 382 25.70 -0.60 -7.84
CA ALA A 382 25.03 0.35 -8.72
C ALA A 382 25.14 -0.10 -10.19
N VAL A 383 24.14 0.25 -10.96
CA VAL A 383 24.18 0.15 -12.44
C VAL A 383 24.58 1.50 -13.00
N ASP A 384 25.56 1.50 -13.89
CA ASP A 384 26.10 2.73 -14.46
C ASP A 384 25.04 3.48 -15.26
N GLN A 385 24.91 4.79 -14.99
CA GLN A 385 23.97 5.71 -15.65
C GLN A 385 22.49 5.36 -15.45
N ILE A 386 22.12 4.56 -14.46
CA ILE A 386 20.72 4.14 -14.26
C ILE A 386 19.81 5.33 -13.90
N GLU A 387 20.36 6.33 -13.21
CA GLU A 387 19.64 7.54 -12.81
C GLU A 387 19.19 8.35 -14.02
N GLU A 388 20.13 8.58 -14.95
CA GLU A 388 19.88 9.31 -16.20
C GLU A 388 18.95 8.53 -17.12
N GLN A 389 19.20 7.22 -17.29
CA GLN A 389 18.41 6.34 -18.13
C GLN A 389 16.95 6.25 -17.68
N ILE A 390 16.71 6.11 -16.37
CA ILE A 390 15.34 6.08 -15.82
C ILE A 390 14.70 7.46 -15.92
N SER A 391 15.43 8.55 -15.67
CA SER A 391 14.87 9.90 -15.78
C SER A 391 14.49 10.23 -17.23
N GLU A 392 15.34 9.90 -18.18
CA GLU A 392 15.03 10.09 -19.61
C GLU A 392 13.79 9.28 -20.04
N ALA A 393 13.72 8.01 -19.61
CA ALA A 393 12.57 7.17 -19.90
C ALA A 393 11.27 7.72 -19.27
N PHE A 394 11.35 8.19 -18.03
CA PHE A 394 10.25 8.83 -17.31
C PHE A 394 9.78 10.11 -18.00
N ASP A 395 10.71 10.98 -18.44
CA ASP A 395 10.37 12.26 -19.07
C ASP A 395 9.74 12.08 -20.45
N GLN A 396 10.20 11.07 -21.19
CA GLN A 396 9.71 10.76 -22.54
C GLN A 396 8.49 9.80 -22.58
N ASP A 397 8.00 9.33 -21.42
CA ASP A 397 6.93 8.32 -21.31
C ASP A 397 7.26 6.99 -22.02
N LEU A 398 8.56 6.62 -22.06
CA LEU A 398 9.09 5.41 -22.66
C LEU A 398 9.51 4.37 -21.62
N LEU A 399 9.54 3.09 -22.02
CA LEU A 399 10.23 2.06 -21.24
C LEU A 399 11.74 2.08 -21.59
N LEU A 400 12.60 1.50 -20.74
CA LEU A 400 14.06 1.53 -20.95
C LEU A 400 14.47 0.95 -22.30
N SER A 401 13.83 -0.13 -22.77
CA SER A 401 14.12 -0.72 -24.08
C SER A 401 13.69 0.15 -25.27
N GLU A 402 12.82 1.11 -25.05
CA GLU A 402 12.29 2.00 -26.09
C GLU A 402 13.13 3.26 -26.29
N THR A 403 13.93 3.65 -25.28
CA THR A 403 14.81 4.84 -25.38
C THR A 403 15.94 4.65 -26.40
N GLY A 404 16.34 3.39 -26.67
CA GLY A 404 17.50 3.07 -27.49
C GLY A 404 18.86 3.34 -26.82
N ALA A 405 18.87 3.95 -25.64
CA ALA A 405 20.08 4.32 -24.87
C ALA A 405 20.57 3.22 -23.93
N VAL A 406 19.74 2.20 -23.64
CA VAL A 406 20.03 1.15 -22.65
C VAL A 406 20.33 -0.19 -23.32
N PRO A 407 21.62 -0.55 -23.57
CA PRO A 407 21.98 -1.71 -24.40
C PRO A 407 21.57 -3.06 -23.82
N TRP A 408 21.38 -3.14 -22.50
CA TRP A 408 20.97 -4.35 -21.80
C TRP A 408 19.47 -4.46 -21.63
N ALA A 409 18.70 -3.43 -21.94
CA ALA A 409 17.25 -3.45 -21.79
C ALA A 409 16.60 -4.48 -22.73
N ARG A 410 15.53 -5.10 -22.25
CA ARG A 410 14.77 -6.13 -22.95
C ARG A 410 13.29 -5.83 -22.85
N ARG A 411 12.63 -5.68 -23.98
CA ARG A 411 11.19 -5.42 -24.04
C ARG A 411 10.41 -6.60 -23.47
N GLY A 412 9.47 -6.32 -22.56
CA GLY A 412 8.50 -7.28 -22.08
C GLY A 412 7.39 -7.57 -23.10
N LYS A 413 6.64 -8.64 -22.84
CA LYS A 413 5.47 -8.97 -23.65
C LYS A 413 4.27 -8.18 -23.17
N LYS A 414 3.43 -7.69 -24.06
CA LYS A 414 2.11 -7.19 -23.66
C LYS A 414 1.29 -8.34 -23.07
N PHE A 415 0.90 -8.20 -21.81
CA PHE A 415 0.07 -9.17 -21.11
C PHE A 415 -1.29 -8.55 -20.79
N LEU A 416 -2.39 -9.30 -21.03
CA LEU A 416 -3.75 -8.82 -20.78
C LEU A 416 -4.14 -9.01 -19.31
N LEU A 417 -4.55 -7.93 -18.67
CA LEU A 417 -4.98 -7.89 -17.26
C LEU A 417 -6.50 -7.99 -17.11
N LYS A 418 -7.25 -7.70 -18.17
CA LYS A 418 -8.71 -7.77 -18.15
C LYS A 418 -9.18 -9.20 -17.84
N GLY A 419 -9.84 -9.38 -16.71
CA GLY A 419 -10.32 -10.69 -16.26
C GLY A 419 -9.22 -11.60 -15.68
N TYR A 420 -8.03 -11.10 -15.45
CA TYR A 420 -6.92 -11.86 -14.85
C TYR A 420 -7.21 -12.19 -13.38
N LYS A 421 -7.17 -13.50 -13.02
CA LYS A 421 -7.59 -13.99 -11.72
C LYS A 421 -6.64 -14.99 -11.07
N ASN A 422 -5.65 -15.49 -11.78
CA ASN A 422 -4.74 -16.51 -11.27
C ASN A 422 -3.29 -16.21 -11.70
N PHE A 423 -2.40 -16.23 -10.74
CA PHE A 423 -0.95 -16.13 -10.93
C PHE A 423 -0.26 -17.41 -10.43
N PRO A 424 0.70 -17.99 -11.19
CA PRO A 424 0.96 -17.65 -12.58
C PRO A 424 -0.20 -18.09 -13.50
N ALA A 425 -0.36 -17.41 -14.65
CA ALA A 425 -1.29 -17.85 -15.67
C ALA A 425 -0.86 -19.25 -16.17
N ALA A 426 -1.80 -20.15 -16.39
CA ALA A 426 -1.57 -21.57 -16.64
C ALA A 426 -0.57 -21.90 -17.79
N LEU A 427 -0.28 -20.95 -18.66
CA LEU A 427 0.64 -21.07 -19.79
C LEU A 427 2.10 -20.75 -19.46
N ASN A 428 2.41 -20.15 -18.30
CA ASN A 428 3.73 -19.59 -17.99
C ASN A 428 4.52 -20.33 -16.91
N LEU A 429 4.11 -21.52 -16.48
CA LEU A 429 4.83 -22.35 -15.50
C LEU A 429 6.31 -22.63 -15.88
N ARG A 430 6.69 -22.44 -17.16
CA ARG A 430 8.07 -22.64 -17.65
C ARG A 430 9.02 -21.44 -17.46
N LEU A 431 8.53 -20.29 -16.98
CA LEU A 431 9.34 -19.09 -16.83
C LEU A 431 10.02 -18.98 -15.45
N PHE A 432 9.70 -19.88 -14.53
CA PHE A 432 10.17 -19.86 -13.14
C PHE A 432 11.02 -21.10 -12.75
N VAL A 433 11.49 -21.86 -13.75
CA VAL A 433 12.42 -23.00 -13.54
C VAL A 433 13.83 -22.61 -13.95
#